data_3ab3f925efd0e2662126eee89a7bcbb2
#
_entry.id   3ab3f925efd0e2662126eee89a7bcbb2
#
_cell.length_a   1.000
_cell.length_b   1.000
_cell.length_c   1.000
_cell.angle_alpha   90.00
_cell.angle_beta   90.00
_cell.angle_gamma   90.00
#
_symmetry.space_group_name_H-M   'P 1'
#
loop_
_entity.id
_entity.type
_entity.pdbx_description
1 polymer ?
#
loop_
_entity_poly.entity_id
_entity_poly.type
_entity_poly.pdbx_seq_one_letter_code
_entity_poly.pdbx_strand_id
1 'polypeptide(L)'
;MSISSMSSIFRRAFGGLGALATFAVVACGTKEAAAPLAPSGPTGRVRFVNVITDTTRGRVNAILEGVPFGVNLTYTFSTPATLAAPSTANYAAVLAGSRSLVLKRTVDTNVVVATLNIAIGDGEDRSVYAVGGAGGSAVTGFVTTDQNPVVAATETRLRIVQLSPTAGAVDVFVTAVGADLATATPAAANLTYQAASPYFTRAPGNYQIRAVPAGTAPANRASSVSINLATVTFAGGTGRTIVTADSDRGGTPLQAFVLPDR
;
A
#
# COMPACT_ATOMS: atom_id res chain seq x y z
N MET A 1 -57.23 -5.97 43.39
CA MET A 1 -58.54 -5.73 42.75
C MET A 1 -58.49 -6.42 41.41
N SER A 2 -58.83 -7.76 41.31
CA SER A 2 -60.21 -8.26 41.12
C SER A 2 -60.78 -7.74 39.80
N ILE A 3 -61.17 -8.49 38.79
CA ILE A 3 -61.99 -9.66 38.67
C ILE A 3 -61.90 -10.11 37.22
N SER A 4 -61.54 -11.34 36.73
CA SER A 4 -62.56 -12.42 36.52
C SER A 4 -63.57 -12.07 35.40
N SER A 5 -63.83 -12.79 34.35
CA SER A 5 -64.23 -14.16 34.24
C SER A 5 -64.88 -14.45 32.88
N MET A 6 -64.71 -15.66 32.39
CA MET A 6 -65.67 -16.60 31.86
C MET A 6 -66.26 -16.42 30.44
N SER A 7 -65.91 -17.34 29.59
CA SER A 7 -66.58 -18.61 29.18
C SER A 7 -67.80 -18.39 28.25
N SER A 8 -67.82 -19.06 27.08
CA SER A 8 -68.53 -20.30 26.77
C SER A 8 -68.59 -20.59 25.26
N ILE A 9 -68.10 -21.71 24.85
CA ILE A 9 -68.74 -22.81 24.12
C ILE A 9 -69.91 -22.44 23.18
N PHE A 10 -69.70 -22.70 21.87
CA PHE A 10 -70.70 -23.36 21.04
C PHE A 10 -70.02 -24.17 19.90
N ARG A 11 -70.22 -25.47 19.95
CA ARG A 11 -70.05 -26.44 18.88
C ARG A 11 -71.11 -26.24 17.81
N ARG A 12 -70.78 -26.24 16.55
CA ARG A 12 -71.58 -26.90 15.51
C ARG A 12 -70.67 -27.31 14.34
N ALA A 13 -70.72 -28.60 14.09
CA ALA A 13 -70.17 -29.25 12.90
C ALA A 13 -71.10 -28.98 11.70
N PHE A 14 -70.51 -28.77 10.57
CA PHE A 14 -71.07 -29.14 9.25
C PHE A 14 -69.96 -29.41 8.28
N GLY A 15 -69.99 -30.56 7.65
CA GLY A 15 -69.05 -31.00 6.64
C GLY A 15 -69.26 -30.29 5.30
N GLY A 16 -68.24 -30.25 4.54
CA GLY A 16 -68.24 -29.76 3.14
C GLY A 16 -66.98 -30.23 2.47
N LEU A 17 -67.15 -31.21 1.56
CA LEU A 17 -66.16 -31.61 0.54
C LEU A 17 -65.66 -30.38 -0.20
N GLY A 18 -64.39 -30.36 -0.52
CA GLY A 18 -64.01 -29.42 -1.54
C GLY A 18 -62.50 -29.23 -1.71
N ALA A 19 -61.98 -29.90 -2.70
CA ALA A 19 -60.84 -29.47 -3.53
C ALA A 19 -59.50 -29.26 -2.83
N LEU A 20 -58.62 -30.24 -2.96
CA LEU A 20 -57.17 -30.11 -2.87
C LEU A 20 -56.70 -29.20 -3.99
N ALA A 21 -56.48 -27.92 -3.69
CA ALA A 21 -55.71 -27.03 -4.56
C ALA A 21 -54.22 -27.23 -4.23
N THR A 22 -53.55 -28.04 -5.03
CA THR A 22 -52.06 -28.10 -5.03
C THR A 22 -51.50 -26.78 -5.49
N PHE A 23 -51.08 -25.94 -4.52
CA PHE A 23 -50.25 -24.80 -4.81
C PHE A 23 -48.86 -25.34 -5.19
N ALA A 24 -48.58 -25.37 -6.48
CA ALA A 24 -47.21 -25.45 -6.97
C ALA A 24 -46.48 -24.19 -6.54
N VAL A 25 -45.68 -24.26 -5.46
CA VAL A 25 -44.72 -23.25 -5.12
C VAL A 25 -43.65 -23.32 -6.20
N VAL A 26 -43.77 -22.42 -7.19
CA VAL A 26 -42.65 -22.14 -8.11
C VAL A 26 -41.58 -21.46 -7.22
N ALA A 27 -40.64 -22.27 -6.76
CA ALA A 27 -39.40 -21.77 -6.21
C ALA A 27 -38.70 -21.03 -7.34
N CYS A 28 -38.88 -19.70 -7.45
CA CYS A 28 -37.95 -18.83 -8.13
C CYS A 28 -36.61 -19.03 -7.42
N GLY A 29 -35.78 -19.89 -7.97
CA GLY A 29 -34.38 -19.94 -7.61
C GLY A 29 -33.79 -18.59 -7.87
N THR A 30 -33.66 -17.77 -6.82
CA THR A 30 -32.72 -16.66 -6.84
C THR A 30 -31.37 -17.29 -7.17
N LYS A 31 -30.89 -17.11 -8.40
CA LYS A 31 -29.47 -17.34 -8.70
C LYS A 31 -28.74 -16.44 -7.71
N GLU A 32 -28.23 -17.01 -6.64
CA GLU A 32 -27.19 -16.33 -5.87
C GLU A 32 -26.17 -15.86 -6.88
N ALA A 33 -25.97 -14.54 -6.94
CA ALA A 33 -24.88 -14.00 -7.70
C ALA A 33 -23.63 -14.72 -7.19
N ALA A 34 -23.03 -15.53 -8.09
CA ALA A 34 -21.83 -16.26 -7.73
C ALA A 34 -20.88 -15.25 -7.08
N ALA A 35 -20.49 -15.50 -5.83
CA ALA A 35 -19.50 -14.69 -5.18
C ALA A 35 -18.30 -14.58 -6.14
N PRO A 36 -17.70 -13.40 -6.34
CA PRO A 36 -16.57 -13.27 -7.23
C PRO A 36 -15.56 -14.35 -6.81
N LEU A 37 -15.29 -15.27 -7.74
CA LEU A 37 -14.40 -16.40 -7.50
C LEU A 37 -13.07 -15.81 -7.02
N ALA A 38 -12.73 -16.06 -5.77
CA ALA A 38 -11.37 -15.80 -5.30
C ALA A 38 -10.42 -16.52 -6.25
N PRO A 39 -9.29 -15.92 -6.65
CA PRO A 39 -8.37 -16.55 -7.57
C PRO A 39 -7.99 -17.93 -7.03
N SER A 40 -8.29 -18.99 -7.80
CA SER A 40 -7.93 -20.35 -7.43
C SER A 40 -6.48 -20.60 -7.80
N GLY A 41 -5.61 -20.69 -6.83
CA GLY A 41 -4.18 -20.93 -7.03
C GLY A 41 -3.32 -20.22 -5.97
N PRO A 42 -1.99 -20.44 -5.99
CA PRO A 42 -1.09 -19.74 -5.12
C PRO A 42 -1.19 -18.23 -5.37
N THR A 43 -1.18 -17.47 -4.29
CA THR A 43 -1.37 -16.01 -4.32
C THR A 43 -0.27 -15.31 -3.57
N GLY A 44 0.16 -14.16 -4.08
CA GLY A 44 0.92 -13.17 -3.33
C GLY A 44 0.15 -11.87 -3.23
N ARG A 45 0.79 -10.83 -2.71
CA ARG A 45 0.19 -9.51 -2.58
C ARG A 45 1.09 -8.45 -3.21
N VAL A 46 0.50 -7.45 -3.84
CA VAL A 46 1.24 -6.38 -4.50
C VAL A 46 0.72 -5.00 -4.09
N ARG A 47 1.65 -4.08 -3.97
CA ARG A 47 1.43 -2.64 -3.87
C ARG A 47 2.18 -1.94 -4.99
N PHE A 48 1.55 -0.97 -5.62
CA PHE A 48 2.22 -0.08 -6.58
C PHE A 48 2.40 1.30 -5.95
N VAL A 49 3.54 1.94 -6.21
CA VAL A 49 3.90 3.27 -5.72
C VAL A 49 4.39 4.11 -6.89
N ASN A 50 3.78 5.27 -7.10
CA ASN A 50 4.17 6.18 -8.16
C ASN A 50 5.27 7.14 -7.68
N VAL A 51 6.48 6.98 -8.22
CA VAL A 51 7.64 7.85 -7.98
C VAL A 51 8.20 8.38 -9.32
N ILE A 52 7.31 8.59 -10.29
CA ILE A 52 7.69 9.10 -11.62
C ILE A 52 7.94 10.60 -11.53
N THR A 53 9.15 11.02 -11.81
CA THR A 53 9.62 12.41 -11.74
C THR A 53 9.41 13.17 -13.07
N ASP A 54 8.18 13.15 -13.56
CA ASP A 54 7.78 13.82 -14.82
C ASP A 54 6.36 14.36 -14.68
N THR A 55 6.21 15.66 -14.60
CA THR A 55 4.90 16.30 -14.41
C THR A 55 3.94 16.10 -15.59
N THR A 56 4.44 15.75 -16.77
CA THR A 56 3.61 15.52 -17.96
C THR A 56 3.11 14.08 -18.05
N ARG A 57 3.89 13.12 -17.53
CA ARG A 57 3.59 11.67 -17.53
C ARG A 57 3.35 11.09 -16.14
N GLY A 58 3.69 11.83 -15.09
CA GLY A 58 3.74 11.33 -13.71
C GLY A 58 2.38 11.10 -13.06
N ARG A 59 1.29 11.53 -13.69
CA ARG A 59 -0.06 11.18 -13.24
C ARG A 59 -0.55 9.99 -14.05
N VAL A 60 -0.65 8.82 -13.42
CA VAL A 60 -0.88 7.55 -14.10
C VAL A 60 -2.09 6.79 -13.60
N ASN A 61 -2.65 5.99 -14.50
CA ASN A 61 -3.54 4.89 -14.18
C ASN A 61 -2.72 3.60 -14.23
N ALA A 62 -2.72 2.83 -13.17
CA ALA A 62 -2.08 1.53 -13.07
C ALA A 62 -3.08 0.43 -13.43
N ILE A 63 -2.73 -0.43 -14.38
CA ILE A 63 -3.57 -1.51 -14.90
C ILE A 63 -2.79 -2.81 -14.72
N LEU A 64 -3.27 -3.68 -13.84
CA LEU A 64 -2.65 -4.97 -13.56
C LEU A 64 -3.42 -6.08 -14.30
N GLU A 65 -2.75 -6.81 -15.18
CA GLU A 65 -3.36 -7.87 -15.99
C GLU A 65 -4.65 -7.42 -16.72
N GLY A 66 -4.65 -6.19 -17.23
CA GLY A 66 -5.80 -5.62 -17.92
C GLY A 66 -6.90 -5.04 -17.00
N VAL A 67 -6.78 -5.21 -15.68
CA VAL A 67 -7.76 -4.73 -14.70
C VAL A 67 -7.26 -3.42 -14.05
N PRO A 68 -8.10 -2.38 -13.93
CA PRO A 68 -7.73 -1.16 -13.20
C PRO A 68 -7.30 -1.49 -11.77
N PHE A 69 -6.06 -1.15 -11.44
CA PHE A 69 -5.45 -1.37 -10.13
C PHE A 69 -5.35 -0.08 -9.33
N GLY A 70 -5.24 1.04 -10.01
CA GLY A 70 -5.26 2.35 -9.42
C GLY A 70 -5.48 3.41 -10.50
N VAL A 71 -6.24 4.45 -10.17
CA VAL A 71 -6.62 5.51 -11.11
C VAL A 71 -6.16 6.84 -10.59
N ASN A 72 -5.66 7.70 -11.49
CA ASN A 72 -5.24 9.07 -11.20
C ASN A 72 -4.20 9.15 -10.06
N LEU A 73 -3.25 8.22 -10.06
CA LEU A 73 -2.18 8.17 -9.09
C LEU A 73 -1.19 9.31 -9.34
N THR A 74 -1.10 10.22 -8.40
CA THR A 74 -0.13 11.31 -8.41
C THR A 74 1.19 10.87 -7.80
N TYR A 75 2.19 11.74 -7.85
CA TYR A 75 3.50 11.50 -7.26
C TYR A 75 3.40 11.14 -5.77
N THR A 76 4.16 10.15 -5.31
CA THR A 76 4.20 9.53 -3.98
C THR A 76 2.95 8.72 -3.56
N PHE A 77 1.89 8.70 -4.36
CA PHE A 77 0.70 7.91 -4.06
C PHE A 77 0.93 6.43 -4.37
N SER A 78 0.25 5.59 -3.59
CA SER A 78 0.27 4.14 -3.74
C SER A 78 -1.13 3.57 -3.97
N THR A 79 -1.21 2.37 -4.53
CA THR A 79 -2.43 1.59 -4.66
C THR A 79 -2.15 0.12 -4.25
N PRO A 80 -3.06 -0.56 -3.56
CA PRO A 80 -4.33 -0.06 -3.06
C PRO A 80 -4.10 1.00 -1.96
N ALA A 81 -4.69 2.17 -2.11
CA ALA A 81 -4.46 3.27 -1.18
C ALA A 81 -5.21 3.11 0.14
N THR A 82 -6.30 2.51 0.15
CA THR A 82 -7.17 1.98 1.20
C THR A 82 -8.36 1.39 0.47
N LEU A 83 -8.56 0.10 0.54
CA LEU A 83 -9.85 -0.46 0.21
C LEU A 83 -10.86 0.10 1.23
N ALA A 84 -12.11 0.31 0.80
CA ALA A 84 -13.15 0.86 1.67
C ALA A 84 -13.13 0.20 3.05
N ALA A 85 -13.27 1.00 4.10
CA ALA A 85 -13.34 0.47 5.46
C ALA A 85 -14.31 -0.73 5.55
N PRO A 86 -13.95 -1.80 6.24
CA PRO A 86 -12.92 -1.90 7.28
C PRO A 86 -11.55 -2.38 6.80
N SER A 87 -11.28 -2.42 5.50
CA SER A 87 -10.02 -2.95 4.99
C SER A 87 -8.86 -1.98 5.28
N THR A 88 -7.87 -2.48 6.02
CA THR A 88 -6.58 -1.81 6.26
C THR A 88 -5.49 -2.37 5.36
N ALA A 89 -5.86 -3.08 4.29
CA ALA A 89 -4.90 -3.73 3.41
C ALA A 89 -4.14 -2.69 2.57
N ASN A 90 -2.83 -2.65 2.76
CA ASN A 90 -1.93 -1.82 1.96
C ASN A 90 -1.44 -2.55 0.70
N TYR A 91 -1.87 -3.79 0.51
CA TYR A 91 -1.52 -4.68 -0.60
C TYR A 91 -2.76 -5.38 -1.13
N ALA A 92 -2.84 -5.57 -2.43
CA ALA A 92 -3.89 -6.35 -3.07
C ALA A 92 -3.43 -7.78 -3.33
N ALA A 93 -4.30 -8.74 -3.07
CA ALA A 93 -4.05 -10.15 -3.40
C ALA A 93 -4.13 -10.36 -4.92
N VAL A 94 -3.15 -11.05 -5.47
CA VAL A 94 -3.06 -11.41 -6.88
C VAL A 94 -2.52 -12.85 -7.01
N LEU A 95 -2.81 -13.50 -8.12
CA LEU A 95 -2.21 -14.81 -8.39
C LEU A 95 -0.69 -14.71 -8.50
N ALA A 96 0.03 -15.66 -7.94
CA ALA A 96 1.48 -15.79 -8.08
C ALA A 96 1.87 -16.02 -9.56
N GLY A 97 3.12 -15.73 -9.89
CA GLY A 97 3.67 -15.82 -11.23
C GLY A 97 4.10 -14.46 -11.79
N SER A 98 4.42 -14.44 -13.07
CA SER A 98 4.75 -13.20 -13.78
C SER A 98 3.47 -12.43 -14.08
N ARG A 99 3.43 -11.14 -13.70
CA ARG A 99 2.28 -10.24 -13.87
C ARG A 99 2.69 -9.00 -14.64
N SER A 100 1.82 -8.54 -15.53
CA SER A 100 2.03 -7.32 -16.28
C SER A 100 1.31 -6.14 -15.63
N LEU A 101 2.05 -5.11 -15.28
CA LEU A 101 1.52 -3.83 -14.80
C LEU A 101 1.76 -2.76 -15.86
N VAL A 102 0.70 -2.30 -16.50
CA VAL A 102 0.74 -1.24 -17.51
C VAL A 102 0.40 0.09 -16.85
N LEU A 103 1.29 1.07 -17.01
CA LEU A 103 1.07 2.44 -16.57
C LEU A 103 0.63 3.28 -17.77
N LYS A 104 -0.56 3.84 -17.69
CA LYS A 104 -1.12 4.73 -18.71
C LYS A 104 -1.25 6.14 -18.17
N ARG A 105 -1.03 7.13 -19.02
CA ARG A 105 -1.21 8.53 -18.66
C ARG A 105 -2.68 8.79 -18.32
N THR A 106 -2.96 9.46 -17.20
CA THR A 106 -4.34 9.69 -16.76
C THR A 106 -5.12 10.59 -17.72
N VAL A 107 -4.48 11.62 -18.25
CA VAL A 107 -5.14 12.60 -19.14
C VAL A 107 -5.29 12.09 -20.58
N ASP A 108 -4.60 11.02 -20.95
CA ASP A 108 -4.70 10.34 -22.24
C ASP A 108 -4.35 8.86 -22.07
N THR A 109 -5.37 8.03 -21.89
CA THR A 109 -5.20 6.59 -21.64
C THR A 109 -4.71 5.79 -22.85
N ASN A 110 -4.56 6.39 -24.03
CA ASN A 110 -3.91 5.76 -25.15
C ASN A 110 -2.38 5.78 -25.04
N VAL A 111 -1.85 6.71 -24.23
CA VAL A 111 -0.41 6.84 -23.99
C VAL A 111 0.02 5.88 -22.90
N VAL A 112 0.82 4.88 -23.26
CA VAL A 112 1.50 3.97 -22.33
C VAL A 112 2.77 4.67 -21.83
N VAL A 113 2.87 4.86 -20.52
CA VAL A 113 4.04 5.45 -19.86
C VAL A 113 5.13 4.40 -19.64
N ALA A 114 4.72 3.22 -19.18
CA ALA A 114 5.60 2.07 -18.98
C ALA A 114 4.79 0.76 -18.92
N THR A 115 5.45 -0.35 -19.23
CA THR A 115 4.96 -1.70 -18.93
C THR A 115 6.00 -2.39 -18.04
N LEU A 116 5.57 -2.81 -16.85
CA LEU A 116 6.43 -3.41 -15.84
C LEU A 116 6.03 -4.88 -15.67
N ASN A 117 6.97 -5.79 -15.83
CA ASN A 117 6.77 -7.20 -15.54
C ASN A 117 7.21 -7.50 -14.11
N ILE A 118 6.32 -8.07 -13.32
CA ILE A 118 6.49 -8.28 -11.89
C ILE A 118 6.40 -9.78 -11.61
N ALA A 119 7.47 -10.35 -11.07
CA ALA A 119 7.41 -11.71 -10.53
C ALA A 119 6.86 -11.66 -9.09
N ILE A 120 5.79 -12.41 -8.84
CA ILE A 120 5.12 -12.50 -7.53
C ILE A 120 5.17 -13.96 -7.09
N GLY A 121 5.84 -14.24 -5.98
CA GLY A 121 5.90 -15.56 -5.36
C GLY A 121 4.65 -15.86 -4.54
N ASP A 122 4.43 -17.14 -4.26
CA ASP A 122 3.37 -17.59 -3.35
C ASP A 122 3.64 -17.09 -1.92
N GLY A 123 2.62 -16.48 -1.31
CA GLY A 123 2.71 -15.88 0.02
C GLY A 123 3.58 -14.62 0.13
N GLU A 124 4.17 -14.13 -0.97
CA GLU A 124 5.03 -12.95 -0.97
C GLU A 124 4.24 -11.64 -1.05
N ASP A 125 4.76 -10.64 -0.35
CA ASP A 125 4.37 -9.24 -0.52
C ASP A 125 5.41 -8.52 -1.36
N ARG A 126 4.95 -7.77 -2.37
CA ARG A 126 5.80 -7.00 -3.27
C ARG A 126 5.38 -5.54 -3.32
N SER A 127 6.34 -4.63 -3.18
CA SER A 127 6.16 -3.23 -3.55
C SER A 127 6.83 -2.96 -4.88
N VAL A 128 6.08 -2.39 -5.81
CA VAL A 128 6.52 -2.00 -7.15
C VAL A 128 6.56 -0.49 -7.22
N TYR A 129 7.73 0.07 -7.38
CA TYR A 129 7.93 1.51 -7.52
C TYR A 129 8.17 1.84 -8.99
N ALA A 130 7.35 2.70 -9.57
CA ALA A 130 7.65 3.27 -10.87
C ALA A 130 8.57 4.48 -10.65
N VAL A 131 9.75 4.44 -11.24
CA VAL A 131 10.80 5.44 -11.04
C VAL A 131 11.35 5.96 -12.36
N GLY A 132 11.98 7.10 -12.36
CA GLY A 132 12.54 7.75 -13.55
C GLY A 132 11.57 8.76 -14.16
N GLY A 133 11.73 9.07 -15.43
CA GLY A 133 10.89 10.04 -16.15
C GLY A 133 11.48 11.44 -16.24
N ALA A 134 12.39 11.83 -15.35
CA ALA A 134 13.02 13.16 -15.39
C ALA A 134 13.60 13.49 -16.76
N GLY A 135 13.29 14.68 -17.27
CA GLY A 135 13.78 15.13 -18.58
C GLY A 135 13.31 14.26 -19.76
N GLY A 136 12.21 13.51 -19.62
CA GLY A 136 11.71 12.62 -20.66
C GLY A 136 12.35 11.22 -20.66
N SER A 137 13.20 10.89 -19.68
CA SER A 137 13.85 9.59 -19.56
C SER A 137 12.83 8.44 -19.42
N ALA A 138 13.30 7.21 -19.59
CA ALA A 138 12.47 6.04 -19.43
C ALA A 138 11.95 5.89 -17.98
N VAL A 139 10.72 5.43 -17.85
CA VAL A 139 10.15 5.00 -16.57
C VAL A 139 10.38 3.50 -16.42
N THR A 140 10.96 3.11 -15.30
CA THR A 140 11.29 1.72 -14.98
C THR A 140 10.65 1.30 -13.67
N GLY A 141 10.64 -0.01 -13.39
CA GLY A 141 10.15 -0.58 -12.14
C GLY A 141 11.31 -0.95 -11.23
N PHE A 142 11.28 -0.49 -9.97
CA PHE A 142 12.05 -1.07 -8.89
C PHE A 142 11.11 -1.90 -8.02
N VAL A 143 11.47 -3.15 -7.73
CA VAL A 143 10.61 -4.08 -7.01
C VAL A 143 11.31 -4.56 -5.75
N THR A 144 10.59 -4.52 -4.62
CA THR A 144 11.07 -5.07 -3.35
C THR A 144 10.21 -6.24 -2.91
N THR A 145 10.83 -7.23 -2.26
CA THR A 145 10.11 -8.22 -1.45
C THR A 145 9.92 -7.63 -0.06
N ASP A 146 8.68 -7.62 0.39
CA ASP A 146 8.31 -7.00 1.64
C ASP A 146 8.05 -8.09 2.69
N GLN A 147 8.50 -7.83 3.89
CA GLN A 147 8.27 -8.73 5.00
C GLN A 147 7.31 -8.07 5.98
N ASN A 148 6.09 -8.58 6.08
CA ASN A 148 5.00 -8.00 6.86
C ASN A 148 4.53 -8.93 8.00
N PRO A 149 5.43 -9.37 8.92
CA PRO A 149 5.03 -10.16 10.08
C PRO A 149 4.18 -9.32 11.03
N VAL A 150 3.55 -9.99 11.98
CA VAL A 150 2.94 -9.30 13.13
C VAL A 150 4.06 -8.63 13.93
N VAL A 151 3.89 -7.36 14.22
CA VAL A 151 4.83 -6.56 15.01
C VAL A 151 4.28 -6.42 16.43
N ALA A 152 5.13 -6.52 17.45
CA ALA A 152 4.72 -6.30 18.83
C ALA A 152 4.24 -4.87 19.07
N ALA A 153 3.26 -4.66 19.94
CA ALA A 153 2.73 -3.33 20.24
C ALA A 153 3.78 -2.36 20.83
N THR A 154 4.87 -2.90 21.36
CA THR A 154 6.02 -2.14 21.91
C THR A 154 7.06 -1.77 20.88
N GLU A 155 6.87 -2.17 19.61
CA GLU A 155 7.82 -1.96 18.53
C GLU A 155 7.14 -1.40 17.28
N THR A 156 7.90 -0.70 16.45
CA THR A 156 7.60 -0.43 15.06
C THR A 156 8.71 -0.99 14.19
N ARG A 157 8.35 -1.59 13.06
CA ARG A 157 9.29 -2.18 12.12
C ARG A 157 9.46 -1.28 10.93
N LEU A 158 10.69 -0.93 10.62
CA LEU A 158 11.03 0.08 9.62
C LEU A 158 12.00 -0.50 8.59
N ARG A 159 11.92 0.00 7.36
CA ARG A 159 13.00 -0.08 6.37
C ARG A 159 13.07 1.21 5.59
N ILE A 160 14.15 1.40 4.85
CA ILE A 160 14.40 2.57 4.01
C ILE A 160 14.59 2.10 2.57
N VAL A 161 13.97 2.80 1.63
CA VAL A 161 14.12 2.58 0.19
C VAL A 161 14.62 3.87 -0.44
N GLN A 162 15.76 3.81 -1.13
CA GLN A 162 16.37 4.96 -1.77
C GLN A 162 15.97 5.01 -3.25
N LEU A 163 15.16 6.02 -3.62
CA LEU A 163 14.66 6.22 -4.99
C LEU A 163 15.01 7.62 -5.55
N SER A 164 15.92 8.34 -4.92
CA SER A 164 16.45 9.61 -5.43
C SER A 164 17.76 9.40 -6.21
N PRO A 165 17.75 9.45 -7.53
CA PRO A 165 19.00 9.40 -8.30
C PRO A 165 19.88 10.63 -8.02
N THR A 166 19.28 11.79 -7.74
CA THR A 166 19.99 13.05 -7.46
C THR A 166 20.74 13.02 -6.13
N ALA A 167 20.21 12.33 -5.11
CA ALA A 167 20.88 12.21 -3.81
C ALA A 167 22.15 11.36 -3.88
N GLY A 168 22.27 10.48 -4.88
CA GLY A 168 23.34 9.48 -4.93
C GLY A 168 23.24 8.48 -3.79
N ALA A 169 24.37 8.00 -3.28
CA ALA A 169 24.43 7.17 -2.08
C ALA A 169 24.27 8.05 -0.83
N VAL A 170 23.43 7.59 0.11
CA VAL A 170 23.10 8.34 1.34
C VAL A 170 23.28 7.50 2.61
N ASP A 171 23.61 8.18 3.71
CA ASP A 171 23.46 7.70 5.06
C ASP A 171 22.14 8.27 5.63
N VAL A 172 21.22 7.38 6.02
CA VAL A 172 19.89 7.78 6.50
C VAL A 172 19.80 7.57 8.00
N PHE A 173 19.40 8.61 8.71
CA PHE A 173 19.24 8.63 10.15
C PHE A 173 17.76 8.66 10.54
N VAL A 174 17.35 7.80 11.46
CA VAL A 174 16.04 7.78 12.10
C VAL A 174 16.27 7.96 13.58
N THR A 175 16.15 9.20 14.07
CA THR A 175 16.53 9.63 15.41
C THR A 175 15.38 10.30 16.14
N ALA A 176 15.53 10.51 17.44
CA ALA A 176 14.66 11.47 18.13
C ALA A 176 14.74 12.84 17.44
N VAL A 177 13.65 13.61 17.54
CA VAL A 177 13.56 14.94 16.94
C VAL A 177 14.64 15.84 17.55
N GLY A 178 15.42 16.53 16.70
CA GLY A 178 16.50 17.43 17.13
C GLY A 178 17.78 16.74 17.59
N ALA A 179 17.89 15.41 17.51
CA ALA A 179 19.10 14.72 17.93
C ALA A 179 20.33 15.16 17.11
N ASP A 180 21.48 15.20 17.78
CA ASP A 180 22.76 15.53 17.13
C ASP A 180 23.19 14.41 16.19
N LEU A 181 23.37 14.75 14.91
CA LEU A 181 23.84 13.81 13.88
C LEU A 181 25.32 13.45 14.02
N ALA A 182 26.12 14.28 14.70
CA ALA A 182 27.55 14.00 14.88
C ALA A 182 27.78 12.73 15.72
N THR A 183 26.87 12.47 16.67
CA THR A 183 26.93 11.29 17.54
C THR A 183 25.99 10.16 17.11
N ALA A 184 25.08 10.41 16.17
CA ALA A 184 24.09 9.45 15.73
C ALA A 184 24.69 8.37 14.82
N THR A 185 24.16 7.13 14.95
CA THR A 185 24.46 6.04 14.02
C THR A 185 23.40 6.01 12.91
N PRO A 186 23.79 5.92 11.63
CA PRO A 186 22.84 5.75 10.54
C PRO A 186 21.97 4.50 10.73
N ALA A 187 20.68 4.61 10.47
CA ALA A 187 19.78 3.47 10.38
C ALA A 187 20.02 2.65 9.10
N ALA A 188 20.45 3.33 8.04
CA ALA A 188 20.99 2.71 6.84
C ALA A 188 22.19 3.55 6.36
N ALA A 189 23.33 2.90 6.14
CA ALA A 189 24.56 3.53 5.65
C ALA A 189 24.79 3.17 4.19
N ASN A 190 25.34 4.10 3.43
CA ASN A 190 25.72 3.94 2.02
C ASN A 190 24.60 3.33 1.15
N LEU A 191 23.37 3.79 1.37
CA LEU A 191 22.20 3.29 0.62
C LEU A 191 22.18 3.94 -0.77
N THR A 192 22.38 3.15 -1.80
CA THR A 192 22.46 3.59 -3.19
C THR A 192 21.08 3.72 -3.83
N TYR A 193 21.00 4.39 -4.98
CA TYR A 193 19.77 4.47 -5.78
C TYR A 193 19.24 3.09 -6.14
N GLN A 194 17.91 2.91 -6.05
CA GLN A 194 17.21 1.63 -6.23
C GLN A 194 17.73 0.53 -5.28
N ALA A 195 17.97 0.89 -4.03
CA ALA A 195 18.30 -0.06 -2.98
C ALA A 195 17.33 0.07 -1.79
N ALA A 196 17.16 -1.03 -1.07
CA ALA A 196 16.41 -1.09 0.16
C ALA A 196 17.30 -1.56 1.31
N SER A 197 17.17 -0.93 2.47
CA SER A 197 17.84 -1.40 3.68
C SER A 197 17.25 -2.73 4.16
N PRO A 198 17.96 -3.49 4.99
CA PRO A 198 17.33 -4.47 5.86
C PRO A 198 16.24 -3.80 6.71
N TYR A 199 15.29 -4.61 7.18
CA TYR A 199 14.34 -4.15 8.19
C TYR A 199 15.02 -4.01 9.55
N PHE A 200 14.62 -2.99 10.31
CA PHE A 200 15.07 -2.75 11.68
C PHE A 200 13.88 -2.33 12.55
N THR A 201 14.01 -2.43 13.85
CA THR A 201 12.97 -2.06 14.82
C THR A 201 13.33 -0.79 15.56
N ARG A 202 12.30 -0.07 16.01
CA ARG A 202 12.35 1.07 16.91
C ARG A 202 11.21 0.98 17.91
N ALA A 203 11.32 1.64 19.06
CA ALA A 203 10.19 1.86 19.95
C ALA A 203 9.17 2.79 19.26
N PRO A 204 7.87 2.69 19.57
CA PRO A 204 6.89 3.68 19.13
C PRO A 204 7.26 5.08 19.61
N GLY A 205 7.00 6.10 18.80
CA GLY A 205 7.32 7.47 19.17
C GLY A 205 7.47 8.42 17.99
N ASN A 206 7.94 9.62 18.30
CA ASN A 206 8.21 10.67 17.32
C ASN A 206 9.67 10.65 16.88
N TYR A 207 9.88 10.61 15.59
CA TYR A 207 11.20 10.55 14.98
C TYR A 207 11.40 11.64 13.94
N GLN A 208 12.65 12.02 13.74
CA GLN A 208 13.10 12.82 12.61
C GLN A 208 13.90 11.94 11.68
N ILE A 209 13.61 12.02 10.37
CA ILE A 209 14.31 11.27 9.33
C ILE A 209 15.15 12.25 8.55
N ARG A 210 16.47 12.05 8.58
CA ARG A 210 17.44 12.91 7.87
C ARG A 210 18.37 12.05 7.04
N ALA A 211 18.68 12.51 5.82
CA ALA A 211 19.68 11.88 5.00
C ALA A 211 20.81 12.86 4.67
N VAL A 212 22.03 12.36 4.66
CA VAL A 212 23.24 13.06 4.22
C VAL A 212 23.94 12.24 3.14
N PRO A 213 24.77 12.85 2.29
CA PRO A 213 25.62 12.09 1.37
C PRO A 213 26.45 11.04 2.13
N ALA A 214 26.55 9.83 1.58
CA ALA A 214 27.26 8.73 2.23
C ALA A 214 28.72 9.09 2.49
N GLY A 215 29.24 8.67 3.65
CA GLY A 215 30.62 8.97 4.04
C GLY A 215 30.83 10.39 4.58
N THR A 216 29.77 11.18 4.77
CA THR A 216 29.90 12.51 5.39
C THR A 216 30.48 12.39 6.81
N ALA A 217 31.59 13.08 7.08
CA ALA A 217 32.23 13.08 8.38
C ALA A 217 31.25 13.54 9.48
N PRO A 218 31.27 12.93 10.67
CA PRO A 218 30.30 13.21 11.74
C PRO A 218 30.10 14.70 12.04
N ALA A 219 31.17 15.48 12.13
CA ALA A 219 31.11 16.91 12.38
C ALA A 219 30.39 17.73 11.30
N ASN A 220 30.31 17.22 10.08
CA ASN A 220 29.72 17.92 8.93
C ASN A 220 28.28 17.44 8.62
N ARG A 221 27.77 16.42 9.29
CA ARG A 221 26.46 15.82 8.97
C ARG A 221 25.31 16.81 9.09
N ALA A 222 25.32 17.65 10.13
CA ALA A 222 24.24 18.61 10.36
C ALA A 222 24.12 19.64 9.23
N SER A 223 25.24 20.10 8.66
CA SER A 223 25.26 21.05 7.54
C SER A 223 25.05 20.39 6.17
N SER A 224 25.18 19.06 6.09
CA SER A 224 25.05 18.28 4.85
C SER A 224 23.71 17.59 4.68
N VAL A 225 22.73 17.91 5.52
CA VAL A 225 21.39 17.29 5.42
C VAL A 225 20.73 17.68 4.10
N SER A 226 20.52 16.69 3.25
CA SER A 226 19.88 16.85 1.93
C SER A 226 18.39 16.50 1.95
N ILE A 227 17.96 15.63 2.88
CA ILE A 227 16.58 15.25 3.09
C ILE A 227 16.26 15.38 4.59
N ASN A 228 15.16 16.08 4.91
CA ASN A 228 14.72 16.28 6.28
C ASN A 228 13.21 16.13 6.38
N LEU A 229 12.74 15.04 6.97
CA LEU A 229 11.36 14.86 7.37
C LEU A 229 11.29 15.12 8.89
N ALA A 230 10.82 16.31 9.26
CA ALA A 230 11.06 16.92 10.57
C ALA A 230 10.43 16.15 11.74
N THR A 231 9.23 15.59 11.56
CA THR A 231 8.58 14.77 12.59
C THR A 231 7.68 13.73 11.96
N VAL A 232 7.91 12.47 12.32
CA VAL A 232 7.06 11.34 11.93
C VAL A 232 6.73 10.54 13.17
N THR A 233 5.45 10.28 13.38
CA THR A 233 5.00 9.42 14.48
C THR A 233 4.88 7.98 13.99
N PHE A 234 5.60 7.08 14.65
CA PHE A 234 5.47 5.64 14.43
C PHE A 234 4.70 5.01 15.59
N ALA A 235 3.58 4.38 15.28
CA ALA A 235 2.77 3.66 16.25
C ALA A 235 3.30 2.24 16.46
N GLY A 236 3.13 1.72 17.66
CA GLY A 236 3.46 0.32 17.97
C GLY A 236 2.58 -0.67 17.20
N GLY A 237 3.10 -1.85 16.95
CA GLY A 237 2.42 -2.89 16.19
C GLY A 237 2.38 -2.63 14.68
N THR A 238 3.17 -1.68 14.17
CA THR A 238 3.12 -1.28 12.76
C THR A 238 4.44 -1.52 12.03
N GLY A 239 4.32 -1.82 10.72
CA GLY A 239 5.42 -1.80 9.75
C GLY A 239 5.35 -0.56 8.89
N ARG A 240 6.49 0.05 8.57
CA ARG A 240 6.59 1.23 7.71
C ARG A 240 7.80 1.16 6.79
N THR A 241 7.61 1.59 5.55
CA THR A 241 8.69 1.83 4.60
C THR A 241 8.90 3.33 4.42
N ILE A 242 10.10 3.80 4.73
CA ILE A 242 10.54 5.18 4.48
C ILE A 242 11.12 5.21 3.08
N VAL A 243 10.61 6.06 2.21
CA VAL A 243 11.10 6.23 0.84
C VAL A 243 11.76 7.60 0.72
N THR A 244 12.99 7.62 0.23
CA THR A 244 13.69 8.87 -0.15
C THR A 244 13.60 9.04 -1.66
N ALA A 245 13.31 10.23 -2.14
CA ALA A 245 13.05 10.49 -3.55
C ALA A 245 13.43 11.94 -3.95
N ASP A 246 13.52 12.19 -5.24
CA ASP A 246 13.61 13.52 -5.83
C ASP A 246 12.28 14.27 -5.65
N SER A 247 12.20 15.51 -6.14
CA SER A 247 10.93 16.19 -6.35
C SER A 247 10.11 15.52 -7.46
N ASP A 248 8.85 15.88 -7.60
CA ASP A 248 7.96 15.39 -8.67
C ASP A 248 8.44 15.77 -10.10
N ARG A 249 9.39 16.70 -10.18
CA ARG A 249 10.03 17.16 -11.42
C ARG A 249 11.43 16.57 -11.64
N GLY A 250 11.89 15.73 -10.71
CA GLY A 250 13.28 15.32 -10.61
C GLY A 250 14.16 16.37 -9.93
N GLY A 251 15.28 15.93 -9.36
CA GLY A 251 16.20 16.82 -8.66
C GLY A 251 15.68 17.35 -7.33
N THR A 252 16.23 18.48 -6.93
CA THR A 252 15.88 19.14 -5.66
C THR A 252 14.58 19.95 -5.75
N PRO A 253 13.85 20.16 -4.61
CA PRO A 253 14.18 19.67 -3.27
C PRO A 253 13.99 18.16 -3.15
N LEU A 254 14.95 17.50 -2.51
CA LEU A 254 14.82 16.08 -2.19
C LEU A 254 13.81 15.90 -1.04
N GLN A 255 13.13 14.78 -1.04
CA GLN A 255 12.07 14.51 -0.06
C GLN A 255 12.09 13.08 0.45
N ALA A 256 11.39 12.86 1.57
CA ALA A 256 11.05 11.54 2.04
C ALA A 256 9.55 11.46 2.33
N PHE A 257 8.99 10.28 2.17
CA PHE A 257 7.62 9.96 2.58
C PHE A 257 7.56 8.56 3.19
N VAL A 258 6.46 8.26 3.87
CA VAL A 258 6.31 7.00 4.61
C VAL A 258 5.12 6.23 4.07
N LEU A 259 5.35 4.97 3.75
CA LEU A 259 4.32 4.03 3.32
C LEU A 259 3.94 3.11 4.49
N PRO A 260 2.66 2.84 4.71
CA PRO A 260 2.23 1.82 5.63
C PRO A 260 2.48 0.43 5.02
N ASP A 261 3.16 -0.45 5.76
CA ASP A 261 3.35 -1.85 5.37
C ASP A 261 2.32 -2.75 6.05
N ARG A 262 2.09 -2.50 7.33
CA ARG A 262 1.11 -3.20 8.14
C ARG A 262 0.53 -2.27 9.21
#